data_fed1dd4fb0dd69b4dee6471e34b571ae
#
_entry.id   fed1dd4fb0dd69b4dee6471e34b571ae
#
_cell.length_a   1.000
_cell.length_b   1.000
_cell.length_c   1.000
_cell.angle_alpha   90.00
_cell.angle_beta   90.00
_cell.angle_gamma   90.00
#
_symmetry.space_group_name_H-M   'P 1'
#
loop_
_entity.id
_entity.type
_entity.pdbx_description
1 polymer ?
#
loop_
_entity_poly.entity_id
_entity_poly.type
_entity_poly.pdbx_seq_one_letter_code
_entity_poly.pdbx_strand_id
1 'polypeptide(L)'
;MVLSRRGLYFCVSGIYNTSVLPLGTPAVLSGLGNVGHQLSGVSAAGTALNQIPILNIGLADVGNFNVGFGNVGDVNLGAANLGAQNLGLGNVGTGNLGFANVGHGNIGFGNSGLTAGAAGLGNTGFGNAGSANYGFANQGVRNIGLANTGTGNIGIGLVGDNLTGIGGLNSGAGNIGLFNSGTGNIGFFNS
;
A
#
# COMPACT_ATOMS: atom_id res chain seq x y z
N MET A 1 -28.98 -25.25 -8.84
CA MET A 1 -30.31 -25.25 -8.22
C MET A 1 -30.84 -23.84 -8.25
N VAL A 2 -31.86 -23.61 -9.06
CA VAL A 2 -32.49 -22.28 -9.16
C VAL A 2 -33.72 -22.33 -8.25
N LEU A 3 -33.73 -21.53 -7.20
CA LEU A 3 -34.87 -21.31 -6.34
C LEU A 3 -35.48 -19.94 -6.65
N SER A 4 -36.56 -19.94 -7.45
CA SER A 4 -37.39 -18.77 -7.71
C SER A 4 -38.53 -18.71 -6.70
N ARG A 5 -38.56 -17.68 -5.86
CA ARG A 5 -39.77 -17.17 -5.25
C ARG A 5 -39.83 -15.65 -5.44
N ARG A 6 -40.79 -15.24 -6.26
CA ARG A 6 -41.27 -13.85 -6.45
C ARG A 6 -40.24 -12.76 -6.30
N GLY A 7 -39.54 -12.39 -7.34
CA GLY A 7 -38.80 -11.13 -7.44
C GLY A 7 -37.39 -11.10 -6.83
N LEU A 8 -36.85 -12.21 -6.37
CA LEU A 8 -35.53 -12.31 -5.81
C LEU A 8 -34.67 -13.18 -6.71
N TYR A 9 -33.66 -12.56 -7.32
CA TYR A 9 -32.72 -13.27 -8.17
C TYR A 9 -31.56 -13.76 -7.32
N PHE A 10 -31.56 -15.05 -7.00
CA PHE A 10 -30.39 -15.74 -6.50
C PHE A 10 -29.71 -16.45 -7.65
N CYS A 11 -28.56 -16.01 -8.05
CA CYS A 11 -27.74 -16.73 -9.01
C CYS A 11 -26.52 -17.29 -8.28
N VAL A 12 -26.65 -18.50 -7.74
CA VAL A 12 -25.55 -19.22 -7.12
C VAL A 12 -25.18 -20.36 -8.04
N SER A 13 -23.99 -20.28 -8.64
CA SER A 13 -23.44 -21.31 -9.51
C SER A 13 -22.10 -21.82 -8.97
N GLY A 14 -21.76 -23.08 -9.25
CA GLY A 14 -20.54 -23.69 -8.76
C GLY A 14 -20.75 -24.55 -7.51
N ILE A 15 -19.69 -24.77 -6.73
CA ILE A 15 -19.62 -25.73 -5.63
C ILE A 15 -19.30 -25.01 -4.32
N TYR A 16 -20.01 -25.34 -3.23
CA TYR A 16 -19.80 -24.82 -1.87
C TYR A 16 -19.92 -23.30 -1.72
N ASN A 17 -20.65 -22.62 -2.57
CA ASN A 17 -20.88 -21.19 -2.40
C ASN A 17 -21.98 -20.94 -1.34
N THR A 18 -21.74 -20.01 -0.40
CA THR A 18 -22.68 -19.69 0.68
C THR A 18 -23.00 -18.21 0.71
N SER A 19 -24.29 -17.85 0.56
CA SER A 19 -24.76 -16.48 0.76
C SER A 19 -25.00 -16.21 2.24
N VAL A 20 -24.48 -15.10 2.74
CA VAL A 20 -24.61 -14.67 4.15
C VAL A 20 -25.67 -13.59 4.36
N LEU A 21 -26.46 -13.26 3.34
CA LEU A 21 -27.47 -12.22 3.43
C LEU A 21 -28.81 -12.70 3.98
N PRO A 22 -29.60 -11.80 4.62
CA PRO A 22 -30.97 -12.07 4.99
C PRO A 22 -31.81 -12.47 3.79
N LEU A 23 -32.84 -13.27 4.03
CA LEU A 23 -33.83 -13.63 3.02
C LEU A 23 -34.41 -12.36 2.38
N GLY A 24 -34.25 -12.21 1.09
CA GLY A 24 -34.82 -11.08 0.37
C GLY A 24 -33.84 -10.23 -0.42
N THR A 25 -32.55 -10.42 -0.26
CA THR A 25 -31.52 -9.69 -1.01
C THR A 25 -30.96 -10.51 -2.16
N PRO A 26 -30.75 -9.92 -3.36
CA PRO A 26 -30.18 -10.66 -4.48
C PRO A 26 -28.71 -11.01 -4.21
N ALA A 27 -28.37 -12.28 -4.37
CA ALA A 27 -26.99 -12.76 -4.25
C ALA A 27 -26.53 -13.34 -5.59
N VAL A 28 -25.34 -12.96 -6.02
CA VAL A 28 -24.68 -13.52 -7.21
C VAL A 28 -23.37 -14.13 -6.76
N LEU A 29 -23.31 -15.45 -6.73
CA LEU A 29 -22.09 -16.18 -6.37
C LEU A 29 -21.74 -17.13 -7.53
N SER A 30 -20.49 -17.11 -7.95
CA SER A 30 -19.98 -17.96 -9.02
C SER A 30 -18.62 -18.52 -8.67
N GLY A 31 -18.41 -19.82 -8.92
CA GLY A 31 -17.13 -20.45 -8.65
C GLY A 31 -17.16 -21.50 -7.55
N LEU A 32 -16.11 -21.59 -6.72
CA LEU A 32 -15.92 -22.62 -5.73
C LEU A 32 -15.68 -22.04 -4.34
N GLY A 33 -16.48 -22.43 -3.35
CA GLY A 33 -16.24 -22.14 -1.95
C GLY A 33 -16.32 -20.66 -1.55
N ASN A 34 -17.08 -19.84 -2.27
CA ASN A 34 -17.25 -18.44 -1.93
C ASN A 34 -18.25 -18.26 -0.78
N VAL A 35 -17.95 -17.35 0.14
CA VAL A 35 -18.83 -16.99 1.26
C VAL A 35 -19.09 -15.49 1.25
N GLY A 36 -20.31 -15.06 0.94
CA GLY A 36 -20.62 -13.64 0.87
C GLY A 36 -21.79 -13.31 -0.04
N HIS A 37 -21.71 -12.19 -0.77
CA HIS A 37 -22.83 -11.64 -1.49
C HIS A 37 -22.63 -11.60 -3.02
N GLN A 38 -21.75 -10.85 -3.55
CA GLN A 38 -21.47 -10.80 -4.99
C GLN A 38 -20.03 -11.21 -5.23
N LEU A 39 -19.78 -12.49 -5.33
CA LEU A 39 -18.44 -13.04 -5.40
C LEU A 39 -18.27 -13.90 -6.65
N SER A 40 -17.13 -13.79 -7.28
CA SER A 40 -16.71 -14.61 -8.40
C SER A 40 -15.29 -15.10 -8.18
N GLY A 41 -15.07 -16.40 -8.40
CA GLY A 41 -13.76 -16.99 -8.23
C GLY A 41 -13.73 -18.20 -7.32
N VAL A 42 -12.63 -18.42 -6.64
CA VAL A 42 -12.43 -19.56 -5.74
C VAL A 42 -12.08 -19.07 -4.34
N SER A 43 -12.84 -19.54 -3.35
CA SER A 43 -12.57 -19.28 -1.92
C SER A 43 -12.54 -17.80 -1.55
N ALA A 44 -13.31 -16.96 -2.20
CA ALA A 44 -13.43 -15.55 -1.86
C ALA A 44 -14.45 -15.32 -0.75
N ALA A 45 -14.21 -14.39 0.15
CA ALA A 45 -15.11 -14.02 1.23
C ALA A 45 -15.36 -12.50 1.27
N GLY A 46 -16.60 -12.12 1.51
CA GLY A 46 -16.99 -10.71 1.62
C GLY A 46 -17.84 -10.44 2.86
N THR A 47 -17.65 -9.32 3.50
CA THR A 47 -18.19 -9.01 4.84
C THR A 47 -19.24 -7.91 4.91
N ALA A 48 -19.67 -7.30 3.80
CA ALA A 48 -20.62 -6.18 3.87
C ALA A 48 -22.01 -6.60 4.33
N LEU A 49 -22.45 -6.01 5.41
CA LEU A 49 -23.78 -6.20 6.00
C LEU A 49 -24.84 -5.20 5.51
N ASN A 50 -24.49 -4.19 4.74
CA ASN A 50 -25.37 -3.13 4.28
C ASN A 50 -25.31 -2.92 2.77
N GLN A 51 -26.19 -3.57 2.02
CA GLN A 51 -26.73 -3.18 0.71
C GLN A 51 -25.75 -2.70 -0.40
N ILE A 52 -24.46 -2.76 -0.19
CA ILE A 52 -23.47 -2.43 -1.23
C ILE A 52 -23.02 -3.76 -1.85
N PRO A 53 -23.03 -3.89 -3.18
CA PRO A 53 -22.52 -5.08 -3.83
C PRO A 53 -21.08 -5.34 -3.42
N ILE A 54 -20.81 -6.52 -2.90
CA ILE A 54 -19.46 -7.00 -2.65
C ILE A 54 -19.04 -7.74 -3.89
N LEU A 55 -18.08 -7.20 -4.63
CA LEU A 55 -17.54 -7.86 -5.80
C LEU A 55 -16.06 -8.15 -5.55
N ASN A 56 -15.73 -9.40 -5.27
CA ASN A 56 -14.36 -9.88 -5.36
C ASN A 56 -14.20 -10.70 -6.63
N ILE A 57 -13.14 -10.48 -7.38
CA ILE A 57 -12.82 -11.19 -8.62
C ILE A 57 -11.47 -11.88 -8.47
N GLY A 58 -11.46 -13.20 -8.29
CA GLY A 58 -10.20 -13.92 -8.19
C GLY A 58 -10.24 -15.15 -7.29
N LEU A 59 -9.13 -15.36 -6.57
CA LEU A 59 -8.93 -16.53 -5.73
C LEU A 59 -8.60 -16.10 -4.29
N ALA A 60 -9.36 -16.60 -3.32
CA ALA A 60 -9.13 -16.43 -1.89
C ALA A 60 -9.08 -14.95 -1.42
N ASP A 61 -9.78 -14.06 -2.10
CA ASP A 61 -9.90 -12.67 -1.67
C ASP A 61 -10.90 -12.53 -0.52
N VAL A 62 -10.57 -11.72 0.49
CA VAL A 62 -11.39 -11.44 1.67
C VAL A 62 -11.64 -9.95 1.80
N GLY A 63 -12.92 -9.54 1.89
CA GLY A 63 -13.34 -8.14 1.96
C GLY A 63 -14.15 -7.71 0.76
N ASN A 64 -13.99 -6.47 0.28
CA ASN A 64 -14.85 -5.90 -0.75
C ASN A 64 -14.05 -5.37 -1.94
N PHE A 65 -14.54 -5.62 -3.16
CA PHE A 65 -13.98 -5.08 -4.40
C PHE A 65 -12.51 -5.41 -4.65
N ASN A 66 -12.04 -6.55 -4.16
CA ASN A 66 -10.69 -7.01 -4.47
C ASN A 66 -10.66 -7.72 -5.82
N VAL A 67 -9.55 -7.53 -6.54
CA VAL A 67 -9.29 -8.22 -7.81
C VAL A 67 -7.92 -8.88 -7.74
N GLY A 68 -7.89 -10.22 -7.80
CA GLY A 68 -6.62 -10.93 -7.82
C GLY A 68 -6.56 -12.17 -6.95
N PHE A 69 -5.52 -12.30 -6.12
CA PHE A 69 -5.25 -13.52 -5.37
C PHE A 69 -4.91 -13.22 -3.91
N GLY A 70 -5.73 -13.71 -2.97
CA GLY A 70 -5.41 -13.66 -1.56
C GLY A 70 -5.31 -12.26 -0.97
N ASN A 71 -6.00 -11.28 -1.53
CA ASN A 71 -6.07 -9.96 -0.96
C ASN A 71 -7.01 -9.94 0.25
N VAL A 72 -6.66 -9.17 1.27
CA VAL A 72 -7.46 -9.00 2.49
C VAL A 72 -7.73 -7.53 2.73
N GLY A 73 -9.01 -7.15 2.77
CA GLY A 73 -9.47 -5.78 2.93
C GLY A 73 -10.25 -5.28 1.73
N ASP A 74 -10.16 -3.99 1.40
CA ASP A 74 -11.05 -3.39 0.42
C ASP A 74 -10.31 -2.78 -0.78
N VAL A 75 -10.84 -3.02 -1.98
CA VAL A 75 -10.38 -2.35 -3.21
C VAL A 75 -8.90 -2.60 -3.53
N ASN A 76 -8.39 -3.78 -3.24
CA ASN A 76 -7.03 -4.16 -3.62
C ASN A 76 -7.01 -4.79 -5.01
N LEU A 77 -5.97 -4.48 -5.79
CA LEU A 77 -5.70 -5.06 -7.09
C LEU A 77 -4.32 -5.72 -7.11
N GLY A 78 -4.29 -7.03 -7.33
CA GLY A 78 -3.04 -7.79 -7.37
C GLY A 78 -3.05 -9.02 -6.49
N ALA A 79 -1.98 -9.28 -5.73
CA ALA A 79 -1.94 -10.47 -4.89
C ALA A 79 -1.36 -10.21 -3.49
N ALA A 80 -1.94 -10.90 -2.49
CA ALA A 80 -1.46 -10.89 -1.11
C ALA A 80 -1.36 -9.49 -0.49
N ASN A 81 -2.18 -8.54 -0.92
CA ASN A 81 -2.24 -7.23 -0.30
C ASN A 81 -3.12 -7.28 0.96
N LEU A 82 -2.71 -6.58 2.00
CA LEU A 82 -3.43 -6.46 3.27
C LEU A 82 -3.78 -4.99 3.54
N GLY A 83 -5.06 -4.68 3.65
CA GLY A 83 -5.55 -3.33 3.89
C GLY A 83 -6.41 -2.82 2.74
N ALA A 84 -6.27 -1.56 2.33
CA ALA A 84 -7.17 -0.99 1.34
C ALA A 84 -6.46 -0.27 0.19
N GLN A 85 -7.06 -0.32 -1.01
CA GLN A 85 -6.62 0.46 -2.16
C GLN A 85 -5.16 0.23 -2.56
N ASN A 86 -4.62 -0.97 -2.31
CA ASN A 86 -3.27 -1.31 -2.73
C ASN A 86 -3.29 -1.88 -4.16
N LEU A 87 -2.27 -1.50 -4.94
CA LEU A 87 -2.04 -2.02 -6.28
C LEU A 87 -0.67 -2.68 -6.35
N GLY A 88 -0.65 -3.99 -6.61
CA GLY A 88 0.59 -4.75 -6.75
C GLY A 88 0.62 -6.01 -5.90
N LEU A 89 1.79 -6.35 -5.33
CA LEU A 89 1.97 -7.60 -4.61
C LEU A 89 2.48 -7.38 -3.19
N GLY A 90 1.82 -8.00 -2.20
CA GLY A 90 2.32 -8.06 -0.84
C GLY A 90 2.39 -6.71 -0.12
N ASN A 91 1.61 -5.72 -0.53
CA ASN A 91 1.56 -4.45 0.16
C ASN A 91 0.71 -4.54 1.43
N VAL A 92 1.13 -3.83 2.47
CA VAL A 92 0.43 -3.77 3.76
C VAL A 92 0.09 -2.33 4.09
N GLY A 93 -1.19 -2.04 4.32
CA GLY A 93 -1.68 -0.69 4.64
C GLY A 93 -2.61 -0.13 3.59
N THR A 94 -2.47 1.13 3.21
CA THR A 94 -3.47 1.79 2.34
C THR A 94 -2.82 2.58 1.20
N GLY A 95 -3.34 2.38 -0.01
CA GLY A 95 -2.96 3.19 -1.17
C GLY A 95 -1.52 2.99 -1.65
N ASN A 96 -0.91 1.83 -1.35
CA ASN A 96 0.43 1.54 -1.83
C ASN A 96 0.40 1.03 -3.27
N LEU A 97 1.39 1.45 -4.05
CA LEU A 97 1.60 1.03 -5.43
C LEU A 97 2.96 0.35 -5.58
N GLY A 98 2.95 -0.93 -5.94
CA GLY A 98 4.18 -1.70 -6.19
C GLY A 98 4.28 -2.98 -5.37
N PHE A 99 5.44 -3.25 -4.77
CA PHE A 99 5.72 -4.54 -4.14
C PHE A 99 6.21 -4.38 -2.70
N ALA A 100 5.62 -5.15 -1.78
CA ALA A 100 6.06 -5.27 -0.40
C ALA A 100 6.21 -3.92 0.35
N ASN A 101 5.41 -2.94 -0.01
CA ASN A 101 5.39 -1.67 0.71
C ASN A 101 4.55 -1.81 1.99
N VAL A 102 4.95 -1.11 3.05
CA VAL A 102 4.26 -1.10 4.35
C VAL A 102 3.92 0.33 4.74
N GLY A 103 2.66 0.59 5.09
CA GLY A 103 2.18 1.91 5.49
C GLY A 103 1.22 2.53 4.48
N HIS A 104 1.33 3.84 4.26
CA HIS A 104 0.40 4.59 3.42
C HIS A 104 1.07 5.25 2.22
N GLY A 105 0.46 5.10 1.04
CA GLY A 105 0.80 5.88 -0.15
C GLY A 105 2.21 5.68 -0.68
N ASN A 106 2.86 4.58 -0.34
CA ASN A 106 4.19 4.29 -0.86
C ASN A 106 4.12 3.84 -2.32
N ILE A 107 5.11 4.25 -3.11
CA ILE A 107 5.25 3.88 -4.51
C ILE A 107 6.62 3.22 -4.73
N GLY A 108 6.62 1.99 -5.23
CA GLY A 108 7.83 1.26 -5.55
C GLY A 108 7.99 -0.05 -4.79
N PHE A 109 9.17 -0.32 -4.24
CA PHE A 109 9.50 -1.62 -3.66
C PHE A 109 10.01 -1.51 -2.23
N GLY A 110 9.41 -2.26 -1.31
CA GLY A 110 9.93 -2.43 0.05
C GLY A 110 10.01 -1.14 0.86
N ASN A 111 9.24 -0.12 0.50
CA ASN A 111 9.22 1.10 1.28
C ASN A 111 8.41 0.90 2.56
N SER A 112 8.87 1.48 3.66
CA SER A 112 8.12 1.51 4.90
C SER A 112 7.81 2.96 5.29
N GLY A 113 6.54 3.28 5.35
CA GLY A 113 6.07 4.64 5.60
C GLY A 113 5.21 4.72 6.84
N LEU A 114 4.56 5.86 6.99
CA LEU A 114 3.69 6.19 8.11
C LEU A 114 2.63 5.13 8.39
N THR A 115 2.32 4.94 9.65
CA THR A 115 1.16 4.15 10.10
C THR A 115 -0.15 4.87 9.78
N ALA A 116 -1.25 4.10 9.75
CA ALA A 116 -2.59 4.61 9.51
C ALA A 116 -2.91 5.84 10.39
N GLY A 117 -3.37 6.92 9.76
CA GLY A 117 -3.77 8.15 10.44
C GLY A 117 -2.69 9.23 10.55
N ALA A 118 -1.45 8.98 10.19
CA ALA A 118 -0.45 10.04 10.11
C ALA A 118 -0.59 10.83 8.80
N ALA A 119 -0.74 12.13 8.91
CA ALA A 119 -0.75 13.01 7.74
C ALA A 119 0.68 13.14 7.19
N GLY A 120 0.96 12.49 6.08
CA GLY A 120 2.24 12.57 5.41
C GLY A 120 2.19 11.93 4.03
N LEU A 121 3.16 12.23 3.21
CA LEU A 121 3.33 11.61 1.91
C LEU A 121 4.08 10.29 2.07
N GLY A 122 3.66 9.28 1.31
CA GLY A 122 4.37 8.02 1.18
C GLY A 122 5.77 8.21 0.58
N ASN A 123 6.56 7.18 0.71
CA ASN A 123 7.87 7.14 0.07
C ASN A 123 7.76 6.72 -1.40
N THR A 124 8.68 7.19 -2.22
CA THR A 124 8.79 6.79 -3.63
C THR A 124 10.16 6.21 -3.91
N GLY A 125 10.22 4.99 -4.43
CA GLY A 125 11.46 4.33 -4.82
C GLY A 125 11.65 2.96 -4.16
N PHE A 126 12.84 2.70 -3.64
CA PHE A 126 13.20 1.39 -3.10
C PHE A 126 13.72 1.47 -1.67
N GLY A 127 13.13 0.69 -0.76
CA GLY A 127 13.65 0.50 0.57
C GLY A 127 13.73 1.75 1.43
N ASN A 128 12.95 2.78 1.12
CA ASN A 128 12.93 3.99 1.92
C ASN A 128 12.13 3.76 3.21
N ALA A 129 12.57 4.36 4.31
CA ALA A 129 11.91 4.28 5.60
C ALA A 129 11.58 5.69 6.13
N GLY A 130 10.34 5.88 6.58
CA GLY A 130 9.88 7.16 7.10
C GLY A 130 8.84 7.85 6.22
N SER A 131 9.00 9.13 5.89
CA SER A 131 7.98 9.90 5.19
C SER A 131 8.54 10.74 4.05
N ALA A 132 7.84 10.73 2.91
CA ALA A 132 8.14 11.60 1.77
C ALA A 132 9.58 11.49 1.24
N ASN A 133 10.22 10.35 1.42
CA ASN A 133 11.53 10.11 0.82
C ASN A 133 11.39 9.71 -0.64
N TYR A 134 12.33 10.16 -1.45
CA TYR A 134 12.41 9.86 -2.88
C TYR A 134 13.78 9.29 -3.23
N GLY A 135 13.80 8.06 -3.76
CA GLY A 135 15.03 7.40 -4.19
C GLY A 135 15.25 6.03 -3.55
N PHE A 136 16.46 5.77 -3.05
CA PHE A 136 16.87 4.45 -2.58
C PHE A 136 17.37 4.48 -1.14
N ALA A 137 16.84 3.61 -0.28
CA ALA A 137 17.32 3.37 1.07
C ALA A 137 17.46 4.63 1.96
N ASN A 138 16.66 5.65 1.71
CA ASN A 138 16.64 6.84 2.55
C ASN A 138 15.88 6.55 3.85
N GLN A 139 16.35 7.11 4.95
CA GLN A 139 15.73 6.97 6.27
C GLN A 139 15.41 8.34 6.88
N GLY A 140 14.18 8.54 7.31
CA GLY A 140 13.73 9.79 7.90
C GLY A 140 12.70 10.52 7.04
N VAL A 141 12.83 11.84 6.86
CA VAL A 141 11.76 12.64 6.25
C VAL A 141 12.29 13.51 5.10
N ARG A 142 11.60 13.46 3.96
CA ARG A 142 11.86 14.33 2.78
C ARG A 142 13.30 14.25 2.24
N ASN A 143 13.95 13.10 2.35
CA ASN A 143 15.25 12.90 1.74
C ASN A 143 15.11 12.56 0.25
N ILE A 144 15.99 13.07 -0.57
CA ILE A 144 16.06 12.81 -2.01
C ILE A 144 17.44 12.24 -2.34
N GLY A 145 17.48 11.05 -2.93
CA GLY A 145 18.71 10.44 -3.38
C GLY A 145 18.95 9.03 -2.88
N LEU A 146 20.17 8.74 -2.43
CA LEU A 146 20.60 7.40 -2.05
C LEU A 146 21.13 7.36 -0.62
N ALA A 147 20.58 6.50 0.24
CA ALA A 147 21.07 6.19 1.58
C ALA A 147 21.24 7.40 2.50
N ASN A 148 20.39 8.39 2.38
CA ASN A 148 20.41 9.55 3.28
C ASN A 148 19.67 9.23 4.58
N THR A 149 20.15 9.79 5.69
CA THR A 149 19.53 9.65 7.02
C THR A 149 19.30 11.02 7.64
N GLY A 150 18.08 11.27 8.13
CA GLY A 150 17.69 12.54 8.72
C GLY A 150 16.58 13.23 7.95
N THR A 151 16.61 14.55 7.86
CA THR A 151 15.51 15.34 7.27
C THR A 151 15.99 16.25 6.16
N GLY A 152 15.31 16.22 5.00
CA GLY A 152 15.51 17.19 3.93
C GLY A 152 16.86 17.10 3.21
N ASN A 153 17.54 15.97 3.26
CA ASN A 153 18.81 15.80 2.60
C ASN A 153 18.64 15.54 1.10
N ILE A 154 19.52 16.12 0.29
CA ILE A 154 19.55 15.92 -1.18
C ILE A 154 20.94 15.43 -1.58
N GLY A 155 21.07 14.14 -1.92
CA GLY A 155 22.35 13.59 -2.32
C GLY A 155 22.55 12.11 -2.00
N ILE A 156 23.77 11.75 -1.61
CA ILE A 156 24.18 10.37 -1.38
C ILE A 156 24.82 10.22 0.00
N GLY A 157 24.30 9.32 0.84
CA GLY A 157 24.89 8.92 2.10
C GLY A 157 25.02 10.06 3.13
N LEU A 158 24.14 11.04 3.07
CA LEU A 158 24.14 12.18 3.99
C LEU A 158 23.52 11.77 5.33
N VAL A 159 24.12 12.23 6.42
CA VAL A 159 23.64 12.00 7.79
C VAL A 159 23.50 13.35 8.50
N GLY A 160 22.28 13.72 8.83
CA GLY A 160 21.94 15.03 9.41
C GLY A 160 20.72 15.64 8.73
N ASP A 161 20.59 16.96 8.82
CA ASP A 161 19.40 17.65 8.31
C ASP A 161 19.76 18.75 7.30
N ASN A 162 18.98 18.82 6.23
CA ASN A 162 19.09 19.84 5.17
C ASN A 162 20.47 19.90 4.50
N LEU A 163 21.11 18.75 4.36
CA LEU A 163 22.41 18.63 3.71
C LEU A 163 22.22 18.43 2.19
N THR A 164 23.15 18.98 1.41
CA THR A 164 23.19 18.73 -0.03
C THR A 164 24.60 18.32 -0.44
N GLY A 165 24.72 17.19 -1.16
CA GLY A 165 26.01 16.70 -1.66
C GLY A 165 26.22 15.20 -1.46
N ILE A 166 27.45 14.83 -1.10
CA ILE A 166 27.85 13.44 -0.88
C ILE A 166 28.26 13.28 0.59
N GLY A 167 27.66 12.28 1.28
CA GLY A 167 27.89 12.00 2.69
C GLY A 167 29.34 11.60 2.99
N GLY A 168 29.78 11.91 4.22
CA GLY A 168 31.15 11.76 4.60
C GLY A 168 32.06 12.90 4.11
N LEU A 169 31.57 13.70 3.18
CA LEU A 169 32.26 14.87 2.67
C LEU A 169 31.75 16.20 3.26
N ASN A 170 30.62 16.15 3.97
CA ASN A 170 30.08 17.27 4.74
C ASN A 170 29.66 16.77 6.12
N SER A 171 29.81 17.62 7.14
CA SER A 171 29.33 17.35 8.50
C SER A 171 28.57 18.55 9.05
N GLY A 172 27.60 18.31 9.94
CA GLY A 172 26.76 19.36 10.52
C GLY A 172 25.40 19.50 9.82
N ALA A 173 24.86 20.71 9.72
CA ALA A 173 23.51 20.97 9.21
C ALA A 173 23.49 22.05 8.13
N GLY A 174 22.63 21.85 7.09
CA GLY A 174 22.38 22.85 6.06
C GLY A 174 23.56 23.15 5.13
N ASN A 175 24.57 22.32 5.09
CA ASN A 175 25.74 22.54 4.22
C ASN A 175 25.45 22.13 2.78
N ILE A 176 25.89 22.94 1.82
CA ILE A 176 25.80 22.70 0.38
C ILE A 176 27.20 22.68 -0.21
N GLY A 177 27.56 21.57 -0.87
CA GLY A 177 28.88 21.39 -1.49
C GLY A 177 29.67 20.25 -0.91
N LEU A 178 31.00 20.37 -0.80
CA LEU A 178 31.87 19.28 -0.37
C LEU A 178 32.87 19.75 0.72
N PHE A 179 33.16 18.84 1.67
CA PHE A 179 34.12 19.03 2.74
C PHE A 179 33.83 20.23 3.67
N ASN A 180 32.53 20.54 3.82
CA ASN A 180 32.08 21.55 4.76
C ASN A 180 31.81 20.94 6.12
N SER A 181 32.10 21.68 7.20
CA SER A 181 31.73 21.34 8.57
C SER A 181 31.02 22.50 9.24
N GLY A 182 30.17 22.23 10.24
CA GLY A 182 29.38 23.27 10.90
C GLY A 182 28.00 23.46 10.29
N THR A 183 27.50 24.67 10.20
CA THR A 183 26.11 24.95 9.83
C THR A 183 25.96 25.98 8.73
N GLY A 184 25.20 25.67 7.68
CA GLY A 184 24.81 26.62 6.64
C GLY A 184 25.91 27.02 5.66
N ASN A 185 26.98 26.27 5.57
CA ASN A 185 28.07 26.58 4.65
C ASN A 185 27.71 26.23 3.20
N ILE A 186 28.15 27.08 2.27
CA ILE A 186 28.03 26.88 0.84
C ILE A 186 29.40 26.89 0.19
N GLY A 187 29.73 25.84 -0.59
CA GLY A 187 31.02 25.78 -1.30
C GLY A 187 31.87 24.58 -0.87
N PHE A 188 33.18 24.80 -0.76
CA PHE A 188 34.15 23.75 -0.48
C PHE A 188 35.02 24.11 0.71
N PHE A 189 35.27 23.13 1.59
CA PHE A 189 36.22 23.24 2.72
C PHE A 189 35.91 24.36 3.72
N ASN A 190 34.66 24.68 3.97
CA ASN A 190 34.24 25.65 4.97
C ASN A 190 33.96 24.98 6.32
N SER A 191 34.23 25.70 7.39
CA SER A 191 33.98 25.23 8.76
C SER A 191 33.32 26.30 9.62
#